data_6f544a5b52682759d025a0e7c877bfdd
#
_entry.id   6f544a5b52682759d025a0e7c877bfdd
#
_cell.length_a   1.000
_cell.length_b   1.000
_cell.length_c   1.000
_cell.angle_alpha   90.00
_cell.angle_beta   90.00
_cell.angle_gamma   90.00
#
_symmetry.space_group_name_H-M   'P 1'
#
loop_
_entity.id
_entity.type
_entity.pdbx_description
1 polymer ?
#
loop_
_entity_poly.entity_id
_entity_poly.type
_entity_poly.pdbx_seq_one_letter_code
_entity_poly.pdbx_strand_id
1 'polypeptide(L)'
;MLSIANNPEDYKRFYHNVDGKKIRHDKVHNLFGYNMTRAAGEAFERIDPEKRFLMFSRSSYIGMHRYGGIWTGDNKSWWSHILLNLKMLPSLNMCGFLYTGADLGGFGSDTTRELLLRFLALGVFTPLMRNHSATGTREQECYQFENIEDFRAVINTRYRLVPYLYSEYMKLR
;
A
#
# COMPACT_ATOMS: atom_id res chain seq x y z
N MET A 1 15.24 -6.75 12.06
CA MET A 1 14.50 -5.54 11.70
C MET A 1 14.61 -4.58 12.87
N LEU A 2 15.43 -3.53 12.77
CA LEU A 2 15.50 -2.52 13.82
C LEU A 2 14.20 -1.72 13.76
N SER A 3 13.26 -2.06 14.62
CA SER A 3 12.16 -1.16 14.93
C SER A 3 12.75 0.03 15.66
N ILE A 4 13.09 1.06 14.92
CA ILE A 4 13.38 2.36 15.53
C ILE A 4 12.02 2.80 16.09
N ALA A 5 11.89 2.72 17.41
CA ALA A 5 10.70 3.17 18.09
C ALA A 5 10.32 4.58 17.61
N ASN A 6 9.06 4.88 17.55
CA ASN A 6 8.52 6.17 17.08
C ASN A 6 8.87 7.34 18.04
N ASN A 7 10.05 7.29 18.65
CA ASN A 7 10.54 8.34 19.52
C ASN A 7 11.51 9.24 18.73
N PRO A 8 11.15 10.51 18.46
CA PRO A 8 11.99 11.44 17.70
C PRO A 8 13.40 11.63 18.29
N GLU A 9 13.57 11.46 19.60
CA GLU A 9 14.88 11.56 20.23
C GLU A 9 15.81 10.41 19.83
N ASP A 10 15.27 9.23 19.54
CA ASP A 10 16.08 8.10 19.08
C ASP A 10 16.66 8.36 17.68
N TYR A 11 15.95 9.12 16.83
CA TYR A 11 16.46 9.49 15.50
C TYR A 11 17.74 10.32 15.55
N LYS A 12 18.01 11.00 16.66
CA LYS A 12 19.23 11.78 16.88
C LYS A 12 20.43 10.93 17.33
N ARG A 13 20.18 9.67 17.71
CA ARG A 13 21.22 8.75 18.21
C ARG A 13 21.79 7.86 17.09
N PHE A 14 21.11 7.73 15.97
CA PHE A 14 21.53 6.90 14.85
C PHE A 14 22.17 7.72 13.75
N TYR A 15 23.20 7.15 13.14
CA TYR A 15 23.92 7.76 12.03
C TYR A 15 24.02 6.78 10.86
N HIS A 16 23.94 7.32 9.67
CA HIS A 16 24.19 6.63 8.42
C HIS A 16 25.55 7.02 7.89
N ASN A 17 26.26 6.06 7.29
CA ASN A 17 27.45 6.34 6.51
C ASN A 17 27.05 6.55 5.05
N VAL A 18 27.22 7.76 4.55
CA VAL A 18 26.93 8.11 3.17
C VAL A 18 28.24 8.65 2.58
N ASP A 19 28.88 7.85 1.73
CA ASP A 19 30.15 8.18 1.08
C ASP A 19 31.23 8.64 2.08
N GLY A 20 31.37 7.89 3.18
CA GLY A 20 32.33 8.18 4.25
C GLY A 20 31.90 9.27 5.23
N LYS A 21 30.80 9.95 5.00
CA LYS A 21 30.28 10.99 5.90
C LYS A 21 29.20 10.42 6.81
N LYS A 22 29.31 10.72 8.10
CA LYS A 22 28.28 10.38 9.09
C LYS A 22 27.14 11.40 9.01
N ILE A 23 25.94 10.93 8.64
CA ILE A 23 24.73 11.75 8.60
C ILE A 23 23.75 11.21 9.65
N ARG A 24 23.27 12.08 10.52
CA ARG A 24 22.32 11.72 11.58
C ARG A 24 20.96 11.31 10.97
N HIS A 25 20.32 10.30 11.54
CA HIS A 25 19.10 9.70 10.98
C HIS A 25 17.94 10.70 10.85
N ASP A 26 17.77 11.64 11.78
CA ASP A 26 16.72 12.66 11.70
C ASP A 26 16.82 13.56 10.44
N LYS A 27 18.00 13.65 9.84
CA LYS A 27 18.21 14.38 8.59
C LYS A 27 17.83 13.61 7.33
N VAL A 28 17.79 12.29 7.41
CA VAL A 28 17.54 11.39 6.28
C VAL A 28 16.41 10.40 6.54
N HIS A 29 15.68 10.55 7.63
CA HIS A 29 14.62 9.65 8.05
C HIS A 29 13.63 9.33 6.93
N ASN A 30 13.14 10.34 6.25
CA ASN A 30 12.15 10.15 5.17
C ASN A 30 12.75 9.50 3.91
N LEU A 31 14.05 9.54 3.74
CA LEU A 31 14.74 8.89 2.62
C LEU A 31 15.07 7.42 2.89
N PHE A 32 14.93 6.95 4.12
CA PHE A 32 15.32 5.59 4.47
C PHE A 32 14.46 4.56 3.72
N GLY A 33 13.12 4.66 3.83
CA GLY A 33 12.20 3.79 3.10
C GLY A 33 12.28 3.98 1.57
N TYR A 34 12.47 5.21 1.12
CA TYR A 34 12.71 5.51 -0.28
C TYR A 34 13.94 4.74 -0.82
N ASN A 35 15.08 4.82 -0.15
CA ASN A 35 16.31 4.16 -0.60
C ASN A 35 16.19 2.63 -0.55
N MET A 36 15.49 2.07 0.42
CA MET A 36 15.20 0.63 0.46
C MET A 36 14.42 0.18 -0.77
N THR A 37 13.35 0.90 -1.11
CA THR A 37 12.49 0.59 -2.28
C THR A 37 13.26 0.80 -3.59
N ARG A 38 14.04 1.87 -3.68
CA ARG A 38 14.91 2.14 -4.82
C ARG A 38 15.90 1.01 -5.05
N ALA A 39 16.63 0.60 -4.01
CA ALA A 39 17.63 -0.47 -4.10
C ALA A 39 17.01 -1.80 -4.58
N ALA A 40 15.81 -2.12 -4.09
CA ALA A 40 15.07 -3.30 -4.54
C ALA A 40 14.64 -3.18 -6.01
N GLY A 41 14.10 -2.02 -6.43
CA GLY A 41 13.70 -1.77 -7.82
C GLY A 41 14.87 -1.87 -8.79
N GLU A 42 15.97 -1.20 -8.50
CA GLU A 42 17.20 -1.24 -9.31
C GLU A 42 17.78 -2.69 -9.37
N ALA A 43 17.62 -3.48 -8.31
CA ALA A 43 18.03 -4.88 -8.31
C ALA A 43 17.16 -5.74 -9.23
N PHE A 44 15.83 -5.57 -9.20
CA PHE A 44 14.93 -6.29 -10.11
C PHE A 44 15.23 -5.97 -11.58
N GLU A 45 15.41 -4.71 -11.92
CA GLU A 45 15.75 -4.28 -13.28
C GLU A 45 17.08 -4.86 -13.76
N ARG A 46 18.05 -5.01 -12.86
CA ARG A 46 19.38 -5.60 -13.19
C ARG A 46 19.33 -7.10 -13.37
N ILE A 47 18.52 -7.80 -12.56
CA ILE A 47 18.44 -9.27 -12.58
C ILE A 47 17.67 -9.75 -13.82
N ASP A 48 16.58 -9.09 -14.16
CA ASP A 48 15.75 -9.47 -15.29
C ASP A 48 15.08 -8.22 -15.91
N PRO A 49 15.79 -7.51 -16.82
CA PRO A 49 15.31 -6.25 -17.41
C PRO A 49 14.07 -6.43 -18.29
N GLU A 50 13.80 -7.64 -18.80
CA GLU A 50 12.63 -7.93 -19.62
C GLU A 50 11.38 -8.24 -18.78
N LYS A 51 11.58 -8.51 -17.50
CA LYS A 51 10.48 -8.88 -16.61
C LYS A 51 9.88 -7.65 -15.92
N ARG A 52 8.58 -7.54 -16.02
CA ARG A 52 7.84 -6.55 -15.25
C ARG A 52 7.74 -6.99 -13.80
N PHE A 53 8.12 -6.14 -12.89
CA PHE A 53 7.98 -6.35 -11.45
C PHE A 53 6.97 -5.39 -10.86
N LEU A 54 6.40 -5.76 -9.72
CA LEU A 54 5.51 -4.95 -8.93
C LEU A 54 5.99 -4.93 -7.49
N MET A 55 6.20 -3.73 -6.98
CA MET A 55 6.50 -3.50 -5.59
C MET A 55 5.55 -2.48 -5.00
N PHE A 56 5.28 -2.60 -3.71
CA PHE A 56 4.64 -1.55 -2.94
C PHE A 56 5.24 -1.50 -1.53
N SER A 57 5.30 -0.32 -0.95
CA SER A 57 5.93 -0.04 0.33
C SER A 57 5.04 0.87 1.16
N ARG A 58 5.19 0.79 2.48
CA ARG A 58 4.48 1.69 3.40
C ARG A 58 5.23 3.01 3.58
N SER A 59 6.52 2.94 3.87
CA SER A 59 7.36 4.11 4.07
C SER A 59 7.78 4.67 2.73
N SER A 60 7.46 5.93 2.48
CA SER A 60 7.75 6.54 1.21
C SER A 60 8.22 7.98 1.33
N TYR A 61 8.72 8.50 0.23
CA TYR A 61 9.08 9.89 0.06
C TYR A 61 8.89 10.28 -1.41
N ILE A 62 8.95 11.58 -1.69
CA ILE A 62 8.83 12.10 -3.06
C ILE A 62 9.86 11.41 -3.98
N GLY A 63 9.42 10.96 -5.13
CA GLY A 63 10.25 10.20 -6.09
C GLY A 63 10.19 8.67 -5.93
N MET A 64 9.68 8.12 -4.82
CA MET A 64 9.57 6.67 -4.64
C MET A 64 8.58 6.03 -5.63
N HIS A 65 7.61 6.79 -6.14
CA HIS A 65 6.66 6.33 -7.15
C HIS A 65 7.31 5.76 -8.42
N ARG A 66 8.57 6.11 -8.69
CA ARG A 66 9.37 5.54 -9.80
C ARG A 66 9.76 4.09 -9.59
N TYR A 67 9.76 3.62 -8.35
CA TYR A 67 10.23 2.28 -7.98
C TYR A 67 9.12 1.38 -7.45
N GLY A 68 8.06 1.94 -6.92
CA GLY A 68 6.98 1.15 -6.34
C GLY A 68 5.73 1.96 -6.01
N GLY A 69 4.68 1.24 -5.70
CA GLY A 69 3.44 1.78 -5.17
C GLY A 69 3.45 1.94 -3.65
N ILE A 70 2.32 2.32 -3.11
CA ILE A 70 2.12 2.55 -1.69
C ILE A 70 0.76 2.01 -1.24
N TRP A 71 0.72 1.45 -0.02
CA TRP A 71 -0.57 1.26 0.66
C TRP A 71 -0.64 2.15 1.90
N THR A 72 -1.84 2.43 2.35
CA THR A 72 -2.08 3.45 3.38
C THR A 72 -1.82 2.98 4.81
N GLY A 73 -1.30 1.75 4.99
CA GLY A 73 -0.90 1.21 6.29
C GLY A 73 -2.07 0.62 7.07
N ASP A 74 -1.90 0.54 8.38
CA ASP A 74 -2.75 -0.18 9.33
C ASP A 74 -4.04 0.59 9.63
N ASN A 75 -4.97 0.60 8.69
CA ASN A 75 -6.30 1.16 8.89
C ASN A 75 -7.15 0.27 9.82
N LYS A 76 -8.31 0.76 10.21
CA LYS A 76 -9.25 0.02 11.05
C LYS A 76 -10.50 -0.37 10.28
N SER A 77 -11.19 -1.41 10.75
CA SER A 77 -12.50 -1.84 10.25
C SER A 77 -13.59 -0.86 10.69
N TRP A 78 -13.50 0.39 10.21
CA TRP A 78 -14.39 1.50 10.54
C TRP A 78 -14.88 2.21 9.27
N TRP A 79 -16.12 2.65 9.29
CA TRP A 79 -16.71 3.43 8.21
C TRP A 79 -15.94 4.71 7.87
N SER A 80 -15.44 5.39 8.91
CA SER A 80 -14.60 6.59 8.74
C SER A 80 -13.32 6.31 7.95
N HIS A 81 -12.79 5.08 8.04
CA HIS A 81 -11.58 4.68 7.30
C HIS A 81 -11.87 4.39 5.82
N ILE A 82 -13.09 3.97 5.45
CA ILE A 82 -13.50 3.95 4.04
C ILE A 82 -13.48 5.37 3.47
N LEU A 83 -14.11 6.32 4.16
CA LEU A 83 -14.15 7.73 3.73
C LEU A 83 -12.75 8.34 3.65
N LEU A 84 -11.89 8.04 4.62
CA LEU A 84 -10.50 8.49 4.63
C LEU A 84 -9.76 8.00 3.39
N ASN A 85 -9.84 6.70 3.09
CA ASN A 85 -9.16 6.10 1.93
C ASN A 85 -9.74 6.61 0.61
N LEU A 86 -11.07 6.82 0.53
CA LEU A 86 -11.71 7.41 -0.65
C LEU A 86 -11.12 8.80 -1.00
N LYS A 87 -10.73 9.58 0.00
CA LYS A 87 -10.10 10.89 -0.18
C LYS A 87 -8.59 10.80 -0.39
N MET A 88 -7.92 9.92 0.34
CA MET A 88 -6.46 9.85 0.37
C MET A 88 -5.88 9.17 -0.87
N LEU A 89 -6.50 8.11 -1.38
CA LEU A 89 -5.98 7.36 -2.53
C LEU A 89 -5.90 8.21 -3.81
N PRO A 90 -6.92 9.01 -4.19
CA PRO A 90 -6.78 9.93 -5.30
C PRO A 90 -5.71 10.99 -5.08
N SER A 91 -5.55 11.50 -3.84
CA SER A 91 -4.50 12.46 -3.50
C SER A 91 -3.10 11.88 -3.69
N LEU A 92 -2.89 10.63 -3.27
CA LEU A 92 -1.63 9.92 -3.51
C LEU A 92 -1.37 9.72 -5.01
N ASN A 93 -2.42 9.43 -5.78
CA ASN A 93 -2.32 9.29 -7.23
C ASN A 93 -1.90 10.61 -7.89
N MET A 94 -2.46 11.73 -7.44
CA MET A 94 -2.04 13.07 -7.89
C MET A 94 -0.58 13.41 -7.53
N CYS A 95 -0.02 12.76 -6.50
CA CYS A 95 1.40 12.85 -6.16
C CYS A 95 2.30 11.91 -6.99
N GLY A 96 1.75 11.23 -8.00
CA GLY A 96 2.49 10.34 -8.90
C GLY A 96 2.50 8.86 -8.48
N PHE A 97 1.87 8.50 -7.37
CA PHE A 97 1.75 7.09 -6.98
C PHE A 97 0.64 6.39 -7.76
N LEU A 98 0.99 5.76 -8.87
CA LEU A 98 0.02 5.10 -9.74
C LEU A 98 -0.56 3.81 -9.13
N TYR A 99 0.22 3.11 -8.31
CA TYR A 99 -0.20 1.86 -7.68
C TYR A 99 -0.43 2.08 -6.19
N THR A 100 -1.68 2.36 -5.84
CA THR A 100 -2.11 2.67 -4.48
C THR A 100 -3.29 1.82 -4.03
N GLY A 101 -3.40 1.63 -2.74
CA GLY A 101 -4.53 0.94 -2.13
C GLY A 101 -4.52 0.99 -0.61
N ALA A 102 -5.49 0.33 -0.02
CA ALA A 102 -5.65 0.20 1.42
C ALA A 102 -5.85 -1.27 1.78
N ASP A 103 -5.74 -1.59 3.06
CA ASP A 103 -6.15 -2.89 3.58
C ASP A 103 -7.68 -2.94 3.61
N LEU A 104 -8.27 -3.63 2.63
CA LEU A 104 -9.72 -3.73 2.49
C LEU A 104 -10.30 -4.62 3.59
N GLY A 105 -11.39 -4.18 4.18
CA GLY A 105 -11.97 -4.77 5.39
C GLY A 105 -11.44 -4.11 6.67
N GLY A 106 -10.28 -3.49 6.60
CA GLY A 106 -9.54 -2.91 7.72
C GLY A 106 -8.50 -3.88 8.28
N PHE A 107 -7.30 -3.37 8.57
CA PHE A 107 -6.20 -4.15 9.13
C PHE A 107 -6.46 -4.47 10.60
N GLY A 108 -6.86 -3.49 11.39
CA GLY A 108 -7.17 -3.66 12.81
C GLY A 108 -8.67 -3.62 13.09
N SER A 109 -9.08 -4.23 14.17
CA SER A 109 -10.47 -4.44 14.59
C SER A 109 -11.22 -5.44 13.71
N ASP A 110 -12.35 -5.91 14.21
CA ASP A 110 -13.17 -6.91 13.53
C ASP A 110 -14.08 -6.23 12.50
N THR A 111 -14.05 -6.72 11.29
CA THR A 111 -14.95 -6.25 10.24
C THR A 111 -16.32 -6.92 10.33
N THR A 112 -17.33 -6.24 9.78
CA THR A 112 -18.64 -6.83 9.52
C THR A 112 -18.79 -7.15 8.04
N ARG A 113 -19.75 -8.00 7.71
CA ARG A 113 -20.07 -8.32 6.30
C ARG A 113 -20.32 -7.06 5.47
N GLU A 114 -21.15 -6.16 5.97
CA GLU A 114 -21.49 -4.94 5.24
C GLU A 114 -20.28 -4.04 5.06
N LEU A 115 -19.48 -3.85 6.09
CA LEU A 115 -18.28 -3.02 6.04
C LEU A 115 -17.27 -3.59 5.05
N LEU A 116 -17.03 -4.91 5.08
CA LEU A 116 -16.15 -5.56 4.12
C LEU A 116 -16.64 -5.36 2.68
N LEU A 117 -17.93 -5.56 2.44
CA LEU A 117 -18.50 -5.37 1.10
C LEU A 117 -18.30 -3.94 0.59
N ARG A 118 -18.43 -2.93 1.45
CA ARG A 118 -18.18 -1.51 1.09
C ARG A 118 -16.70 -1.24 0.85
N PHE A 119 -15.81 -1.80 1.67
CA PHE A 119 -14.38 -1.72 1.41
C PHE A 119 -14.00 -2.36 0.08
N LEU A 120 -14.56 -3.52 -0.25
CA LEU A 120 -14.31 -4.18 -1.53
C LEU A 120 -14.87 -3.35 -2.70
N ALA A 121 -16.04 -2.72 -2.54
CA ALA A 121 -16.60 -1.83 -3.55
C ALA A 121 -15.67 -0.63 -3.84
N LEU A 122 -15.05 -0.04 -2.81
CA LEU A 122 -13.98 0.94 -3.00
C LEU A 122 -12.78 0.31 -3.72
N GLY A 123 -12.36 -0.88 -3.29
CA GLY A 123 -11.21 -1.60 -3.85
C GLY A 123 -11.33 -1.94 -5.32
N VAL A 124 -12.55 -2.10 -5.85
CA VAL A 124 -12.79 -2.35 -7.28
C VAL A 124 -12.08 -1.32 -8.16
N PHE A 125 -12.04 -0.07 -7.73
CA PHE A 125 -11.49 1.06 -8.49
C PHE A 125 -10.06 1.42 -8.09
N THR A 126 -9.49 0.79 -7.06
CA THR A 126 -8.11 1.08 -6.64
C THR A 126 -7.12 0.16 -7.32
N PRO A 127 -5.94 0.63 -7.74
CA PRO A 127 -4.93 -0.23 -8.37
C PRO A 127 -4.55 -1.42 -7.50
N LEU A 128 -4.21 -1.22 -6.23
CA LEU A 128 -4.01 -2.29 -5.25
C LEU A 128 -5.35 -2.66 -4.59
N MET A 129 -5.88 -3.82 -4.93
CA MET A 129 -7.06 -4.40 -4.28
C MET A 129 -6.63 -5.61 -3.45
N ARG A 130 -6.56 -5.44 -2.13
CA ARG A 130 -6.08 -6.48 -1.20
C ARG A 130 -6.95 -6.53 0.04
N ASN A 131 -7.59 -7.66 0.31
CA ASN A 131 -8.18 -7.97 1.61
C ASN A 131 -7.05 -8.37 2.57
N HIS A 132 -6.93 -7.68 3.69
CA HIS A 132 -5.84 -7.91 4.63
C HIS A 132 -6.20 -7.47 6.05
N SER A 133 -5.91 -8.34 7.04
CA SER A 133 -6.16 -8.10 8.46
C SER A 133 -4.98 -8.51 9.33
N ALA A 134 -4.94 -8.00 10.54
CA ALA A 134 -3.95 -8.37 11.55
C ALA A 134 -4.26 -9.73 12.15
N THR A 135 -3.22 -10.43 12.60
CA THR A 135 -3.38 -11.64 13.41
C THR A 135 -4.19 -11.32 14.66
N GLY A 136 -5.14 -12.19 14.97
CA GLY A 136 -6.01 -12.07 16.16
C GLY A 136 -7.25 -11.20 15.95
N THR A 137 -7.47 -10.65 14.77
CA THR A 137 -8.76 -10.10 14.37
C THR A 137 -9.64 -11.17 13.76
N ARG A 138 -10.93 -10.87 13.57
CA ARG A 138 -11.87 -11.76 12.88
C ARG A 138 -11.35 -12.09 11.49
N GLU A 139 -11.47 -13.34 11.08
CA GLU A 139 -11.25 -13.77 9.70
C GLU A 139 -12.21 -13.03 8.78
N GLN A 140 -11.67 -12.46 7.70
CA GLN A 140 -12.43 -11.56 6.83
C GLN A 140 -12.40 -11.96 5.35
N GLU A 141 -12.05 -13.20 5.04
CA GLU A 141 -12.22 -13.75 3.71
C GLU A 141 -13.72 -13.80 3.33
N CYS A 142 -14.01 -13.49 2.09
CA CYS A 142 -15.40 -13.35 1.63
C CYS A 142 -16.27 -14.59 1.90
N TYR A 143 -15.68 -15.79 1.90
CA TYR A 143 -16.38 -17.04 2.15
C TYR A 143 -16.73 -17.28 3.63
N GLN A 144 -16.23 -16.44 4.56
CA GLN A 144 -16.59 -16.47 5.97
C GLN A 144 -17.95 -15.82 6.25
N PHE A 145 -18.53 -15.17 5.27
CA PHE A 145 -19.78 -14.43 5.41
C PHE A 145 -20.89 -15.06 4.57
N GLU A 146 -22.13 -14.88 5.03
CA GLU A 146 -23.32 -15.29 4.29
C GLU A 146 -23.50 -14.46 3.00
N ASN A 147 -24.37 -14.95 2.10
CA ASN A 147 -24.68 -14.30 0.81
C ASN A 147 -23.43 -13.97 -0.01
N ILE A 148 -22.63 -14.98 -0.27
CA ILE A 148 -21.36 -14.88 -1.01
C ILE A 148 -21.52 -14.27 -2.42
N GLU A 149 -22.71 -14.31 -2.99
CA GLU A 149 -22.99 -13.79 -4.32
C GLU A 149 -22.77 -12.26 -4.42
N ASP A 150 -23.01 -11.51 -3.35
CA ASP A 150 -22.72 -10.08 -3.33
C ASP A 150 -21.23 -9.81 -3.46
N PHE A 151 -20.39 -10.58 -2.75
CA PHE A 151 -18.94 -10.51 -2.87
C PHE A 151 -18.47 -10.92 -4.27
N ARG A 152 -19.04 -11.99 -4.80
CA ARG A 152 -18.74 -12.46 -6.16
C ARG A 152 -19.06 -11.39 -7.22
N ALA A 153 -20.19 -10.71 -7.09
CA ALA A 153 -20.58 -9.63 -8.00
C ALA A 153 -19.56 -8.47 -7.97
N VAL A 154 -19.11 -8.07 -6.78
CA VAL A 154 -18.08 -7.02 -6.62
C VAL A 154 -16.75 -7.46 -7.22
N ILE A 155 -16.30 -8.67 -6.91
CA ILE A 155 -15.03 -9.20 -7.42
C ILE A 155 -15.08 -9.36 -8.95
N ASN A 156 -16.19 -9.86 -9.51
CA ASN A 156 -16.36 -9.96 -10.95
C ASN A 156 -16.31 -8.58 -11.63
N THR A 157 -16.86 -7.55 -11.00
CA THR A 157 -16.72 -6.17 -11.49
C THR A 157 -15.26 -5.75 -11.56
N ARG A 158 -14.47 -6.07 -10.54
CA ARG A 158 -13.01 -5.85 -10.54
C ARG A 158 -12.33 -6.54 -11.72
N TYR A 159 -12.60 -7.83 -11.93
CA TYR A 159 -11.98 -8.57 -13.03
C TYR A 159 -12.32 -7.99 -14.41
N ARG A 160 -13.52 -7.47 -14.58
CA ARG A 160 -13.91 -6.77 -15.83
C ARG A 160 -13.15 -5.46 -16.03
N LEU A 161 -12.75 -4.78 -14.95
CA LEU A 161 -12.00 -3.53 -14.99
C LEU A 161 -10.47 -3.72 -15.10
N VAL A 162 -9.94 -4.90 -14.80
CA VAL A 162 -8.49 -5.16 -14.81
C VAL A 162 -7.83 -4.76 -16.14
N PRO A 163 -8.36 -5.11 -17.33
CA PRO A 163 -7.74 -4.70 -18.59
C PRO A 163 -7.66 -3.19 -18.75
N TYR A 164 -8.70 -2.46 -18.34
CA TYR A 164 -8.72 -1.01 -18.36
C TYR A 164 -7.69 -0.42 -17.41
N LEU A 165 -7.70 -0.83 -16.14
CA LEU A 165 -6.76 -0.36 -15.13
C LEU A 165 -5.30 -0.64 -15.52
N TYR A 166 -5.05 -1.81 -16.10
CA TYR A 166 -3.73 -2.17 -16.59
C TYR A 166 -3.30 -1.26 -17.75
N SER A 167 -4.18 -1.00 -18.70
CA SER A 167 -3.91 -0.14 -19.84
C SER A 167 -3.60 1.30 -19.39
N GLU A 168 -4.38 1.84 -18.45
CA GLU A 168 -4.13 3.18 -17.91
C GLU A 168 -2.79 3.24 -17.15
N TYR A 169 -2.51 2.23 -16.34
CA TYR A 169 -1.23 2.14 -15.62
C TYR A 169 -0.04 2.12 -16.58
N MET A 170 -0.12 1.37 -17.67
CA MET A 170 0.96 1.24 -18.63
C MET A 170 1.17 2.50 -19.53
N LYS A 171 0.17 3.37 -19.65
CA LYS A 171 0.32 4.66 -20.33
C LYS A 171 1.15 5.67 -19.53
N LEU A 172 1.19 5.51 -18.22
CA LEU A 172 1.77 6.48 -17.30
C LEU A 172 3.13 6.03 -16.73
N ARG A 173 3.61 4.84 -17.12
CA ARG A 173 4.87 4.24 -16.66
C ARG A 173 6.08 4.61 -17.54
#